data_bf901601cb748740f45dfad612ae431b
#
_entry.id   bf901601cb748740f45dfad612ae431b
#
_cell.length_a   1.000
_cell.length_b   1.000
_cell.length_c   1.000
_cell.angle_alpha   90.00
_cell.angle_beta   90.00
_cell.angle_gamma   90.00
#
_symmetry.space_group_name_H-M   'P 1'
#
loop_
_entity.id
_entity.type
_entity.pdbx_description
1 polymer ?
#
loop_
_entity_poly.entity_id
_entity_poly.type
_entity_poly.pdbx_seq_one_letter_code
_entity_poly.pdbx_strand_id
1 'polypeptide(L)'
;MKGPDAIVPKYETLPAALAAAARTDLSLFFVNTREEDQEVPKARIYERALSISADLMKRGVRKGDRVALVLPTCPEFVESFFGILCAGAIPVPLYPPVRLGKMDEYHQKTAAMLQSADVALVVTDERIRRFLGVPVEAAAPRLGCVTASDLGGADSDQVEVAPDDIALIQFSSGTTHDPKPVALTHRNLLSNLASIDSRLQEEGTVNPVGVSWLPLYHDMGLIGNLLSAFYVEGALVLLPPELFVATPAAWLRAISRYRGTYSAAPNFAFNLCVNRIKDEELDGVDLSSWSVCFNGAESVVAAVQRRFGERFAPWGFDPSALTPCYGMAEASLALTFKPSKTQFRTYGVEGDALAYSGRVVPGRKELVSVGQPLAGVEIEIRDELSQTLDPDKVGSIFVRGPSVMVGYFGRPDLTDQALHEGWLETGDLGFVHDGELFVCGRAKDTVIIRGANHAPQDFEAALDGLPGVRTGCAVAVGFVPAGEEEEALALLVETTSDAPAGLASDVSKRVWERTGILAAHVELLAPGTLPRTSSGKLRRRESRNQWLAGTLVAPKKVSAIRLMWYAAKGQVSLAKAAYTRLVPNKRPDDRAVRAGGRES
;
A
#
# COMPACT_ATOMS: atom_id res chain seq x y z
N MET A 1 -0.86 17.74 -18.15
CA MET A 1 -1.14 18.61 -16.96
C MET A 1 0.17 18.92 -16.27
N LYS A 2 0.29 20.11 -15.70
CA LYS A 2 1.46 20.50 -14.92
C LYS A 2 0.98 21.10 -13.60
N GLY A 3 1.52 20.62 -12.48
CA GLY A 3 1.29 21.19 -11.16
C GLY A 3 2.04 22.51 -10.96
N PRO A 4 1.86 23.15 -9.79
CA PRO A 4 2.68 24.27 -9.37
C PRO A 4 4.17 23.94 -9.39
N ASP A 5 5.03 24.95 -9.32
CA ASP A 5 6.47 24.73 -9.24
C ASP A 5 6.84 23.87 -8.02
N ALA A 6 7.91 23.09 -8.15
CA ALA A 6 8.36 22.19 -7.09
C ALA A 6 8.70 22.98 -5.81
N ILE A 7 8.23 22.49 -4.67
CA ILE A 7 8.51 23.06 -3.37
C ILE A 7 9.87 22.54 -2.89
N VAL A 8 10.72 23.44 -2.42
CA VAL A 8 11.97 23.06 -1.75
C VAL A 8 11.63 22.44 -0.39
N PRO A 9 12.01 21.19 -0.10
CA PRO A 9 11.75 20.56 1.19
C PRO A 9 12.41 21.31 2.35
N LYS A 10 11.75 21.33 3.51
CA LYS A 10 12.27 21.97 4.75
C LYS A 10 13.57 21.30 5.25
N TYR A 11 13.75 20.01 4.93
CA TYR A 11 14.87 19.19 5.38
C TYR A 11 15.53 18.50 4.19
N GLU A 12 16.82 18.25 4.28
CA GLU A 12 17.57 17.55 3.23
C GLU A 12 17.46 16.01 3.35
N THR A 13 17.26 15.51 4.58
CA THR A 13 17.19 14.06 4.85
C THR A 13 16.11 13.73 5.90
N LEU A 14 15.64 12.49 5.93
CA LEU A 14 14.68 12.05 6.95
C LEU A 14 15.25 12.07 8.37
N PRO A 15 16.54 11.72 8.62
CA PRO A 15 17.16 11.94 9.94
C PRO A 15 17.15 13.41 10.38
N ALA A 16 17.31 14.37 9.46
CA ALA A 16 17.20 15.79 9.78
C ALA A 16 15.77 16.19 10.16
N ALA A 17 14.76 15.67 9.46
CA ALA A 17 13.35 15.86 9.83
C ALA A 17 13.03 15.26 11.21
N LEU A 18 13.55 14.08 11.52
CA LEU A 18 13.41 13.46 12.85
C LEU A 18 14.04 14.33 13.95
N ALA A 19 15.26 14.82 13.73
CA ALA A 19 15.96 15.66 14.68
C ALA A 19 15.25 17.01 14.93
N ALA A 20 14.61 17.58 13.90
CA ALA A 20 13.79 18.78 14.05
C ALA A 20 12.51 18.49 14.85
N ALA A 21 11.79 17.43 14.50
CA ALA A 21 10.58 17.02 15.18
C ALA A 21 10.80 16.65 16.66
N ALA A 22 11.99 16.15 17.02
CA ALA A 22 12.37 15.84 18.39
C ALA A 22 12.53 17.07 19.30
N ARG A 23 12.59 18.27 18.73
CA ARG A 23 12.65 19.54 19.47
C ARG A 23 11.27 20.10 19.82
N THR A 24 10.22 19.44 19.36
CA THR A 24 8.83 19.80 19.68
C THR A 24 8.33 18.98 20.86
N ASP A 25 7.30 19.47 21.55
CA ASP A 25 6.59 18.75 22.62
C ASP A 25 5.53 17.77 22.06
N LEU A 26 5.68 17.37 20.78
CA LEU A 26 4.69 16.52 20.11
C LEU A 26 5.01 15.04 20.29
N SER A 27 3.93 14.25 20.30
CA SER A 27 3.98 12.82 20.54
C SER A 27 3.32 12.01 19.42
N LEU A 28 3.66 10.73 19.36
CA LEU A 28 2.88 9.69 18.72
C LEU A 28 2.07 8.95 19.77
N PHE A 29 0.82 8.62 19.44
CA PHE A 29 -0.08 7.84 20.28
C PHE A 29 -0.35 6.49 19.62
N PHE A 30 0.00 5.40 20.30
CA PHE A 30 -0.24 4.04 19.84
C PHE A 30 -1.44 3.47 20.59
N VAL A 31 -2.55 3.30 19.87
CA VAL A 31 -3.80 2.75 20.41
C VAL A 31 -3.76 1.23 20.31
N ASN A 32 -4.05 0.53 21.39
CA ASN A 32 -4.13 -0.93 21.40
C ASN A 32 -5.55 -1.43 21.02
N THR A 33 -5.73 -2.75 20.96
CA THR A 33 -7.02 -3.37 20.62
C THR A 33 -8.13 -3.16 21.67
N ARG A 34 -7.80 -2.59 22.84
CA ARG A 34 -8.76 -2.18 23.88
C ARG A 34 -9.04 -0.68 23.85
N GLU A 35 -8.54 0.02 22.84
CA GLU A 35 -8.60 1.49 22.70
C GLU A 35 -7.89 2.24 23.85
N GLU A 36 -6.97 1.57 24.53
CA GLU A 36 -6.01 2.21 25.43
C GLU A 36 -4.81 2.71 24.62
N ASP A 37 -4.29 3.87 24.98
CA ASP A 37 -3.18 4.50 24.25
C ASP A 37 -1.88 4.51 25.04
N GLN A 38 -0.80 4.44 24.29
CA GLN A 38 0.55 4.70 24.78
C GLN A 38 1.08 5.94 24.07
N GLU A 39 1.33 6.99 24.84
CA GLU A 39 1.98 8.19 24.35
C GLU A 39 3.49 7.98 24.28
N VAL A 40 4.10 8.37 23.15
CA VAL A 40 5.56 8.31 22.93
C VAL A 40 6.03 9.66 22.38
N PRO A 41 6.75 10.48 23.18
CA PRO A 41 7.30 11.75 22.72
C PRO A 41 8.25 11.57 21.54
N LYS A 42 8.23 12.46 20.57
CA LYS A 42 9.16 12.41 19.42
C LYS A 42 10.61 12.53 19.84
N ALA A 43 10.92 13.26 20.90
CA ALA A 43 12.26 13.31 21.51
C ALA A 43 12.75 11.91 21.92
N ARG A 44 11.91 11.12 22.55
CA ARG A 44 12.23 9.73 22.92
C ARG A 44 12.48 8.85 21.70
N ILE A 45 11.67 9.01 20.64
CA ILE A 45 11.88 8.27 19.38
C ILE A 45 13.26 8.59 18.79
N TYR A 46 13.66 9.86 18.82
CA TYR A 46 14.98 10.30 18.36
C TYR A 46 16.11 9.67 19.18
N GLU A 47 16.04 9.75 20.52
CA GLU A 47 17.04 9.12 21.42
C GLU A 47 17.16 7.61 21.17
N ARG A 48 16.03 6.92 21.06
CA ARG A 48 16.00 5.48 20.76
C ARG A 48 16.54 5.17 19.37
N ALA A 49 16.22 5.97 18.37
CA ALA A 49 16.76 5.82 17.02
C ALA A 49 18.29 5.93 16.98
N LEU A 50 18.87 6.89 17.71
CA LEU A 50 20.32 7.02 17.82
C LEU A 50 20.95 5.82 18.50
N SER A 51 20.37 5.36 19.60
CA SER A 51 20.85 4.17 20.34
C SER A 51 20.77 2.90 19.48
N ILE A 52 19.70 2.72 18.71
CA ILE A 52 19.53 1.61 17.75
C ILE A 52 20.56 1.73 16.63
N SER A 53 20.77 2.92 16.06
CA SER A 53 21.77 3.18 15.02
C SER A 53 23.16 2.71 15.46
N ALA A 54 23.57 3.09 16.66
CA ALA A 54 24.84 2.69 17.26
C ALA A 54 25.00 1.16 17.35
N ASP A 55 24.00 0.47 17.84
CA ASP A 55 24.02 -0.99 17.97
C ASP A 55 24.01 -1.70 16.61
N LEU A 56 23.25 -1.18 15.63
CA LEU A 56 23.27 -1.70 14.26
C LEU A 56 24.67 -1.63 13.64
N MET A 57 25.36 -0.50 13.78
CA MET A 57 26.74 -0.33 13.30
C MET A 57 27.71 -1.27 14.03
N LYS A 58 27.59 -1.41 15.35
CA LYS A 58 28.38 -2.35 16.13
C LYS A 58 28.17 -3.80 15.71
N ARG A 59 26.97 -4.17 15.28
CA ARG A 59 26.63 -5.49 14.71
C ARG A 59 27.15 -5.68 13.28
N GLY A 60 27.70 -4.63 12.64
CA GLY A 60 28.28 -4.67 11.30
C GLY A 60 27.33 -4.26 10.17
N VAL A 61 26.25 -3.57 10.50
CA VAL A 61 25.44 -2.83 9.50
C VAL A 61 26.26 -1.66 8.98
N ARG A 62 26.29 -1.45 7.69
CA ARG A 62 27.04 -0.40 7.00
C ARG A 62 26.09 0.51 6.23
N LYS A 63 26.54 1.73 5.92
CA LYS A 63 25.81 2.64 5.02
C LYS A 63 25.42 1.91 3.73
N GLY A 64 24.14 2.03 3.34
CA GLY A 64 23.58 1.36 2.16
C GLY A 64 23.16 -0.09 2.36
N ASP A 65 23.41 -0.73 3.51
CA ASP A 65 22.84 -2.06 3.81
C ASP A 65 21.30 -1.97 3.95
N ARG A 66 20.61 -3.01 3.49
CA ARG A 66 19.16 -3.12 3.61
C ARG A 66 18.80 -3.88 4.89
N VAL A 67 17.96 -3.26 5.70
CA VAL A 67 17.48 -3.85 6.95
C VAL A 67 15.96 -4.01 6.89
N ALA A 68 15.51 -5.26 6.86
CA ALA A 68 14.07 -5.55 6.82
C ALA A 68 13.42 -5.33 8.18
N LEU A 69 12.27 -4.67 8.18
CA LEU A 69 11.41 -4.47 9.35
C LEU A 69 10.16 -5.32 9.20
N VAL A 70 10.00 -6.34 10.06
CA VAL A 70 8.82 -7.20 10.11
C VAL A 70 8.17 -7.06 11.47
N LEU A 71 7.50 -5.92 11.67
CA LEU A 71 6.90 -5.50 12.94
C LEU A 71 5.45 -5.05 12.74
N PRO A 72 4.58 -5.18 13.75
CA PRO A 72 3.27 -4.57 13.73
C PRO A 72 3.38 -3.04 13.89
N THR A 73 2.24 -2.35 13.90
CA THR A 73 2.18 -0.92 14.26
C THR A 73 2.46 -0.78 15.76
N CYS A 74 3.69 -0.41 16.12
CA CYS A 74 4.17 -0.26 17.49
C CYS A 74 5.31 0.75 17.57
N PRO A 75 5.67 1.25 18.76
CA PRO A 75 6.81 2.16 18.94
C PRO A 75 8.12 1.62 18.37
N GLU A 76 8.39 0.34 18.57
CA GLU A 76 9.64 -0.31 18.13
C GLU A 76 9.79 -0.30 16.59
N PHE A 77 8.68 -0.30 15.84
CA PHE A 77 8.73 -0.11 14.38
C PHE A 77 9.29 1.26 14.04
N VAL A 78 8.77 2.32 14.66
CA VAL A 78 9.17 3.71 14.38
C VAL A 78 10.59 3.97 14.82
N GLU A 79 10.96 3.53 16.04
CA GLU A 79 12.29 3.64 16.61
C GLU A 79 13.33 2.92 15.72
N SER A 80 13.02 1.68 15.29
CA SER A 80 13.91 0.90 14.42
C SER A 80 14.00 1.49 13.01
N PHE A 81 12.90 1.97 12.44
CA PHE A 81 12.87 2.60 11.12
C PHE A 81 13.84 3.80 11.06
N PHE A 82 13.71 4.70 12.02
CA PHE A 82 14.61 5.86 12.08
C PHE A 82 16.02 5.48 12.53
N GLY A 83 16.19 4.48 13.40
CA GLY A 83 17.50 3.97 13.77
C GLY A 83 18.29 3.42 12.58
N ILE A 84 17.62 2.74 11.65
CA ILE A 84 18.21 2.26 10.41
C ILE A 84 18.65 3.44 9.53
N LEU A 85 17.80 4.46 9.38
CA LEU A 85 18.13 5.67 8.63
C LEU A 85 19.31 6.45 9.23
N CYS A 86 19.37 6.58 10.57
CA CYS A 86 20.47 7.23 11.27
C CYS A 86 21.80 6.47 11.12
N ALA A 87 21.75 5.15 10.91
CA ALA A 87 22.93 4.34 10.57
C ALA A 87 23.34 4.45 9.09
N GLY A 88 22.65 5.26 8.28
CA GLY A 88 22.83 5.34 6.83
C GLY A 88 22.42 4.07 6.09
N ALA A 89 21.72 3.16 6.74
CA ALA A 89 21.16 1.95 6.16
C ALA A 89 19.75 2.20 5.59
N ILE A 90 19.25 1.26 4.80
CA ILE A 90 18.01 1.39 4.07
C ILE A 90 16.95 0.50 4.74
N PRO A 91 15.89 1.06 5.35
CA PRO A 91 14.79 0.28 5.86
C PRO A 91 13.99 -0.36 4.71
N VAL A 92 13.57 -1.62 4.94
CA VAL A 92 12.74 -2.41 4.03
C VAL A 92 11.53 -2.92 4.84
N PRO A 93 10.44 -2.14 4.94
CA PRO A 93 9.25 -2.55 5.67
C PRO A 93 8.53 -3.71 4.98
N LEU A 94 8.31 -4.81 5.71
CA LEU A 94 7.61 -5.98 5.25
C LEU A 94 6.45 -6.33 6.17
N TYR A 95 5.39 -6.88 5.61
CA TYR A 95 4.21 -7.24 6.40
C TYR A 95 4.46 -8.46 7.30
N PRO A 96 3.95 -8.45 8.54
CA PRO A 96 3.97 -9.61 9.43
C PRO A 96 2.98 -10.70 8.94
N PRO A 97 3.00 -11.92 9.51
CA PRO A 97 2.11 -13.01 9.11
C PRO A 97 0.66 -12.75 9.53
N VAL A 98 -0.09 -12.01 8.72
CA VAL A 98 -1.49 -11.60 8.99
C VAL A 98 -2.48 -12.75 8.74
N ARG A 99 -2.19 -13.63 7.76
CA ARG A 99 -3.06 -14.74 7.35
C ARG A 99 -2.47 -16.09 7.72
N LEU A 100 -2.67 -16.49 8.96
CA LEU A 100 -2.13 -17.73 9.51
C LEU A 100 -2.57 -19.01 8.76
N GLY A 101 -3.69 -18.96 8.03
CA GLY A 101 -4.16 -20.07 7.16
C GLY A 101 -3.37 -20.23 5.85
N LYS A 102 -2.51 -19.27 5.47
CA LYS A 102 -1.71 -19.25 4.25
C LYS A 102 -0.20 -19.05 4.54
N MET A 103 0.31 -19.70 5.61
CA MET A 103 1.70 -19.53 6.06
C MET A 103 2.74 -19.95 5.02
N ASP A 104 2.49 -21.00 4.24
CA ASP A 104 3.45 -21.45 3.22
C ASP A 104 3.63 -20.38 2.11
N GLU A 105 2.53 -19.76 1.68
CA GLU A 105 2.55 -18.61 0.75
C GLU A 105 3.29 -17.40 1.35
N TYR A 106 3.03 -17.11 2.62
CA TYR A 106 3.72 -16.06 3.37
C TYR A 106 5.24 -16.28 3.39
N HIS A 107 5.67 -17.50 3.70
CA HIS A 107 7.09 -17.86 3.75
C HIS A 107 7.78 -17.68 2.39
N GLN A 108 7.15 -18.14 1.31
CA GLN A 108 7.69 -17.99 -0.05
C GLN A 108 7.82 -16.53 -0.46
N LYS A 109 6.76 -15.74 -0.27
CA LYS A 109 6.76 -14.31 -0.61
C LYS A 109 7.76 -13.52 0.21
N THR A 110 7.83 -13.77 1.53
CA THR A 110 8.78 -13.09 2.41
C THR A 110 10.22 -13.44 2.05
N ALA A 111 10.52 -14.71 1.78
CA ALA A 111 11.85 -15.12 1.33
C ALA A 111 12.25 -14.41 0.02
N ALA A 112 11.35 -14.36 -0.96
CA ALA A 112 11.60 -13.67 -2.23
C ALA A 112 11.84 -12.16 -2.05
N MET A 113 11.08 -11.48 -1.17
CA MET A 113 11.30 -10.07 -0.86
C MET A 113 12.65 -9.82 -0.16
N LEU A 114 13.00 -10.65 0.82
CA LEU A 114 14.31 -10.56 1.49
C LEU A 114 15.48 -10.75 0.52
N GLN A 115 15.36 -11.69 -0.41
CA GLN A 115 16.37 -11.96 -1.44
C GLN A 115 16.45 -10.84 -2.47
N SER A 116 15.31 -10.38 -3.00
CA SER A 116 15.30 -9.34 -4.04
C SER A 116 15.81 -7.99 -3.56
N ALA A 117 15.64 -7.69 -2.27
CA ALA A 117 16.23 -6.51 -1.64
C ALA A 117 17.65 -6.76 -1.11
N ASP A 118 18.22 -7.95 -1.25
CA ASP A 118 19.53 -8.33 -0.71
C ASP A 118 19.69 -7.87 0.76
N VAL A 119 18.73 -8.30 1.60
CA VAL A 119 18.62 -7.86 3.00
C VAL A 119 19.79 -8.36 3.84
N ALA A 120 20.49 -7.45 4.54
CA ALA A 120 21.60 -7.79 5.42
C ALA A 120 21.16 -8.25 6.81
N LEU A 121 20.08 -7.67 7.35
CA LEU A 121 19.55 -7.95 8.68
C LEU A 121 18.03 -7.90 8.67
N VAL A 122 17.38 -8.77 9.45
CA VAL A 122 15.94 -8.71 9.72
C VAL A 122 15.71 -8.28 11.16
N VAL A 123 14.89 -7.26 11.38
CA VAL A 123 14.42 -6.80 12.69
C VAL A 123 12.95 -7.14 12.85
N THR A 124 12.59 -7.77 13.97
CA THR A 124 11.23 -8.24 14.25
C THR A 124 10.93 -8.21 15.75
N ASP A 125 9.78 -8.74 16.18
CA ASP A 125 9.49 -9.02 17.59
C ASP A 125 9.57 -10.52 17.91
N GLU A 126 9.58 -10.87 19.20
CA GLU A 126 9.66 -12.28 19.65
C GLU A 126 8.47 -13.14 19.17
N ARG A 127 7.28 -12.55 19.00
CA ARG A 127 6.10 -13.29 18.57
C ARG A 127 6.17 -13.64 17.10
N ILE A 128 6.63 -12.71 16.27
CA ILE A 128 6.75 -12.86 14.82
C ILE A 128 7.99 -13.67 14.46
N ARG A 129 9.10 -13.51 15.17
CA ARG A 129 10.39 -14.16 14.93
C ARG A 129 10.27 -15.67 14.71
N ARG A 130 9.47 -16.35 15.54
CA ARG A 130 9.24 -17.81 15.43
C ARG A 130 8.61 -18.24 14.10
N PHE A 131 7.94 -17.35 13.38
CA PHE A 131 7.35 -17.62 12.07
C PHE A 131 8.24 -17.20 10.91
N LEU A 132 9.30 -16.42 11.17
CA LEU A 132 10.23 -15.92 10.15
C LEU A 132 11.41 -16.87 9.88
N GLY A 133 11.58 -17.94 10.65
CA GLY A 133 12.74 -18.81 10.50
C GLY A 133 12.91 -19.37 9.09
N VAL A 134 11.84 -19.85 8.46
CA VAL A 134 11.88 -20.41 7.11
C VAL A 134 12.32 -19.36 6.07
N PRO A 135 11.71 -18.16 5.96
CA PRO A 135 12.18 -17.15 5.01
C PRO A 135 13.58 -16.61 5.33
N VAL A 136 13.96 -16.52 6.61
CA VAL A 136 15.32 -16.10 7.01
C VAL A 136 16.37 -17.15 6.64
N GLU A 137 16.08 -18.46 6.82
CA GLU A 137 16.95 -19.54 6.37
C GLU A 137 17.14 -19.50 4.85
N ALA A 138 16.04 -19.31 4.10
CA ALA A 138 16.05 -19.29 2.64
C ALA A 138 16.78 -18.05 2.06
N ALA A 139 16.61 -16.88 2.68
CA ALA A 139 17.26 -15.64 2.24
C ALA A 139 18.69 -15.49 2.76
N ALA A 140 19.03 -16.16 3.85
CA ALA A 140 20.34 -16.17 4.48
C ALA A 140 20.96 -14.76 4.70
N PRO A 141 20.25 -13.78 5.31
CA PRO A 141 20.76 -12.45 5.54
C PRO A 141 22.07 -12.50 6.31
N ARG A 142 23.07 -11.74 5.87
CA ARG A 142 24.45 -11.75 6.39
C ARG A 142 24.53 -11.58 7.91
N LEU A 143 23.71 -10.70 8.47
CA LEU A 143 23.67 -10.41 9.91
C LEU A 143 22.51 -11.13 10.64
N GLY A 144 21.67 -11.85 9.91
CA GLY A 144 20.61 -12.70 10.44
C GLY A 144 19.33 -12.00 10.81
N CYS A 145 18.76 -12.40 11.95
CA CYS A 145 17.48 -11.92 12.45
C CYS A 145 17.58 -11.63 13.95
N VAL A 146 17.21 -10.41 14.36
CA VAL A 146 17.22 -9.93 15.75
C VAL A 146 15.85 -9.42 16.13
N THR A 147 15.60 -9.31 17.44
CA THR A 147 14.39 -8.62 17.91
C THR A 147 14.66 -7.14 18.13
N ALA A 148 13.64 -6.30 17.94
CA ALA A 148 13.77 -4.86 18.20
C ALA A 148 14.12 -4.55 19.65
N SER A 149 13.68 -5.41 20.60
CA SER A 149 14.04 -5.31 22.01
C SER A 149 15.53 -5.56 22.29
N ASP A 150 16.22 -6.29 21.42
CA ASP A 150 17.66 -6.57 21.53
C ASP A 150 18.54 -5.41 21.00
N LEU A 151 17.90 -4.40 20.37
CA LEU A 151 18.61 -3.27 19.79
C LEU A 151 18.70 -2.09 20.76
N GLY A 152 19.87 -1.45 20.79
CA GLY A 152 20.14 -0.25 21.56
C GLY A 152 21.21 -0.45 22.64
N GLY A 153 21.38 0.57 23.50
CA GLY A 153 22.35 0.54 24.60
C GLY A 153 23.78 0.95 24.24
N ALA A 154 23.98 1.57 23.09
CA ALA A 154 25.24 2.14 22.66
C ALA A 154 25.09 3.63 22.31
N ASP A 155 26.12 4.41 22.49
CA ASP A 155 26.22 5.78 21.97
C ASP A 155 27.03 5.77 20.67
N SER A 156 26.60 6.54 19.68
CA SER A 156 27.40 6.76 18.48
C SER A 156 27.08 8.09 17.83
N ASP A 157 28.01 8.54 17.00
CA ASP A 157 27.78 9.65 16.08
C ASP A 157 26.84 9.21 14.95
N GLN A 158 26.05 10.15 14.45
CA GLN A 158 25.23 9.91 13.26
C GLN A 158 26.09 9.70 12.03
N VAL A 159 25.67 8.77 11.17
CA VAL A 159 26.27 8.60 9.84
C VAL A 159 25.75 9.70 8.93
N GLU A 160 26.66 10.37 8.25
CA GLU A 160 26.30 11.37 7.26
C GLU A 160 25.60 10.71 6.06
N VAL A 161 24.40 11.18 5.75
CA VAL A 161 23.59 10.75 4.60
C VAL A 161 23.29 11.93 3.69
N ALA A 162 23.30 11.68 2.38
CA ALA A 162 23.01 12.68 1.36
C ALA A 162 21.55 12.63 0.92
N PRO A 163 20.99 13.75 0.39
CA PRO A 163 19.61 13.76 -0.13
C PRO A 163 19.33 12.71 -1.20
N ASP A 164 20.33 12.34 -1.98
CA ASP A 164 20.21 11.36 -3.08
C ASP A 164 20.56 9.92 -2.66
N ASP A 165 20.92 9.69 -1.39
CA ASP A 165 21.03 8.33 -0.85
C ASP A 165 19.63 7.67 -0.82
N ILE A 166 19.57 6.36 -1.10
CA ILE A 166 18.32 5.61 -0.97
C ILE A 166 17.91 5.57 0.51
N ALA A 167 16.72 6.06 0.80
CA ALA A 167 16.16 6.16 2.14
C ALA A 167 15.10 5.09 2.44
N LEU A 168 14.56 4.42 1.42
CA LEU A 168 13.50 3.43 1.58
C LEU A 168 13.48 2.48 0.38
N ILE A 169 13.33 1.19 0.65
CA ILE A 169 12.85 0.25 -0.35
C ILE A 169 11.43 -0.16 0.05
N GLN A 170 10.46 0.32 -0.72
CA GLN A 170 9.04 0.03 -0.53
C GLN A 170 8.61 -1.02 -1.54
N PHE A 171 8.16 -2.20 -1.06
CA PHE A 171 7.58 -3.15 -1.98
C PHE A 171 6.20 -2.69 -2.43
N SER A 172 6.04 -2.49 -3.74
CA SER A 172 4.72 -2.14 -4.29
C SER A 172 3.75 -3.30 -4.12
N SER A 173 2.51 -2.97 -3.77
CA SER A 173 1.43 -3.95 -3.57
C SER A 173 0.89 -4.55 -4.88
N GLY A 174 1.61 -4.37 -6.00
CA GLY A 174 1.20 -4.70 -7.35
C GLY A 174 0.43 -6.01 -7.48
N THR A 175 -0.50 -6.05 -8.43
CA THR A 175 -1.34 -7.22 -8.77
C THR A 175 -0.53 -8.40 -9.35
N THR A 176 0.77 -8.22 -9.57
CA THR A 176 1.71 -9.24 -10.09
C THR A 176 2.20 -10.19 -8.99
N HIS A 177 2.61 -11.41 -9.38
CA HIS A 177 3.14 -12.43 -8.46
C HIS A 177 4.38 -11.97 -7.68
N ASP A 178 5.21 -11.09 -8.28
CA ASP A 178 6.45 -10.61 -7.67
C ASP A 178 6.30 -9.15 -7.21
N PRO A 179 6.35 -8.90 -5.90
CA PRO A 179 6.42 -7.54 -5.37
C PRO A 179 7.68 -6.84 -5.89
N LYS A 180 7.52 -5.62 -6.41
CA LYS A 180 8.62 -4.86 -6.97
C LYS A 180 9.27 -3.99 -5.88
N PRO A 181 10.60 -4.04 -5.70
CA PRO A 181 11.32 -3.26 -4.69
C PRO A 181 11.55 -1.82 -5.17
N VAL A 182 10.63 -0.92 -4.91
CA VAL A 182 10.71 0.50 -5.28
C VAL A 182 11.78 1.19 -4.44
N ALA A 183 12.80 1.77 -5.06
CA ALA A 183 13.88 2.49 -4.40
C ALA A 183 13.60 4.00 -4.40
N LEU A 184 13.51 4.58 -3.21
CA LEU A 184 13.21 5.99 -2.98
C LEU A 184 14.34 6.66 -2.22
N THR A 185 14.80 7.82 -2.70
CA THR A 185 15.81 8.63 -2.02
C THR A 185 15.17 9.51 -0.95
N HIS A 186 15.99 10.09 -0.06
CA HIS A 186 15.52 11.13 0.86
C HIS A 186 14.85 12.27 0.09
N ARG A 187 15.44 12.71 -1.02
CA ARG A 187 14.91 13.77 -1.89
C ARG A 187 13.53 13.42 -2.44
N ASN A 188 13.32 12.19 -2.94
CA ASN A 188 12.02 11.77 -3.47
C ASN A 188 10.93 11.86 -2.39
N LEU A 189 11.21 11.28 -1.21
CA LEU A 189 10.27 11.26 -0.09
C LEU A 189 9.96 12.66 0.42
N LEU A 190 10.99 13.48 0.66
CA LEU A 190 10.81 14.83 1.20
C LEU A 190 10.12 15.77 0.23
N SER A 191 10.35 15.63 -1.09
CA SER A 191 9.60 16.40 -2.10
C SER A 191 8.11 16.07 -2.09
N ASN A 192 7.76 14.80 -1.92
CA ASN A 192 6.36 14.38 -1.80
C ASN A 192 5.73 14.89 -0.50
N LEU A 193 6.46 14.78 0.62
CA LEU A 193 6.02 15.28 1.93
C LEU A 193 5.82 16.81 1.93
N ALA A 194 6.68 17.56 1.23
CA ALA A 194 6.51 19.00 1.05
C ALA A 194 5.19 19.36 0.33
N SER A 195 4.84 18.59 -0.68
CA SER A 195 3.59 18.77 -1.42
C SER A 195 2.35 18.42 -0.58
N ILE A 196 2.44 17.37 0.26
CA ILE A 196 1.38 17.01 1.20
C ILE A 196 1.21 18.10 2.27
N ASP A 197 2.31 18.61 2.84
CA ASP A 197 2.31 19.71 3.81
C ASP A 197 1.65 20.96 3.24
N SER A 198 2.03 21.35 2.02
CA SER A 198 1.40 22.49 1.33
C SER A 198 -0.12 22.30 1.23
N ARG A 199 -0.59 21.11 0.91
CA ARG A 199 -2.03 20.84 0.84
C ARG A 199 -2.71 20.97 2.20
N LEU A 200 -2.12 20.45 3.27
CA LEU A 200 -2.67 20.59 4.61
C LEU A 200 -2.76 22.06 5.03
N GLN A 201 -1.75 22.87 4.68
CA GLN A 201 -1.75 24.32 4.94
C GLN A 201 -2.82 25.05 4.13
N GLU A 202 -3.01 24.72 2.86
CA GLU A 202 -4.07 25.27 2.00
C GLU A 202 -5.47 24.99 2.54
N GLU A 203 -5.69 23.81 3.13
CA GLU A 203 -6.95 23.47 3.80
C GLU A 203 -7.11 24.19 5.16
N GLY A 204 -6.10 24.94 5.60
CA GLY A 204 -6.14 25.70 6.84
C GLY A 204 -5.90 24.85 8.08
N THR A 205 -5.25 23.70 7.93
CA THR A 205 -4.92 22.82 9.05
C THR A 205 -3.86 23.47 9.93
N VAL A 206 -4.26 23.88 11.12
CA VAL A 206 -3.38 24.41 12.16
C VAL A 206 -3.14 23.30 13.20
N ASN A 207 -1.86 23.11 13.61
CA ASN A 207 -1.48 22.02 14.51
C ASN A 207 -1.99 20.66 14.02
N PRO A 208 -1.42 20.13 12.93
CA PRO A 208 -1.92 18.93 12.28
C PRO A 208 -1.87 17.71 13.22
N VAL A 209 -3.00 17.02 13.32
CA VAL A 209 -3.14 15.76 14.06
C VAL A 209 -3.60 14.69 13.08
N GLY A 210 -2.68 13.79 12.73
CA GLY A 210 -2.99 12.63 11.91
C GLY A 210 -3.65 11.52 12.72
N VAL A 211 -4.63 10.83 12.14
CA VAL A 211 -5.20 9.61 12.73
C VAL A 211 -5.16 8.50 11.69
N SER A 212 -4.44 7.42 11.94
CA SER A 212 -4.23 6.37 10.94
C SER A 212 -4.35 4.97 11.53
N TRP A 213 -5.07 4.11 10.85
CA TRP A 213 -5.10 2.66 11.07
C TRP A 213 -4.37 1.90 9.96
N LEU A 214 -3.77 2.62 9.01
CA LEU A 214 -3.07 2.01 7.87
C LEU A 214 -1.77 1.36 8.34
N PRO A 215 -1.44 0.17 7.78
CA PRO A 215 -0.21 -0.52 8.15
C PRO A 215 1.02 0.28 7.76
N LEU A 216 2.05 0.28 8.63
CA LEU A 216 3.31 1.00 8.40
C LEU A 216 4.24 0.32 7.38
N TYR A 217 3.92 -0.86 6.91
CA TYR A 217 4.61 -1.51 5.77
C TYR A 217 3.99 -1.15 4.41
N HIS A 218 3.02 -0.24 4.38
CA HIS A 218 2.37 0.28 3.17
C HIS A 218 2.68 1.78 3.02
N ASP A 219 2.90 2.23 1.77
CA ASP A 219 3.27 3.61 1.43
C ASP A 219 2.33 4.67 2.06
N MET A 220 1.00 4.48 1.96
CA MET A 220 0.03 5.42 2.51
C MET A 220 0.08 5.50 4.05
N GLY A 221 0.36 4.39 4.75
CA GLY A 221 0.54 4.36 6.20
C GLY A 221 1.90 4.93 6.62
N LEU A 222 2.96 4.52 5.93
CA LEU A 222 4.33 4.92 6.24
C LEU A 222 4.62 6.36 5.79
N ILE A 223 4.46 6.66 4.50
CA ILE A 223 4.84 7.97 3.94
C ILE A 223 3.76 9.00 4.24
N GLY A 224 2.48 8.67 3.91
CA GLY A 224 1.36 9.60 4.03
C GLY A 224 0.95 9.94 5.45
N ASN A 225 1.25 9.08 6.43
CA ASN A 225 0.92 9.34 7.82
C ASN A 225 2.17 9.46 8.71
N LEU A 226 3.00 8.41 8.81
CA LEU A 226 4.13 8.44 9.75
C LEU A 226 5.16 9.50 9.36
N LEU A 227 5.74 9.41 8.15
CA LEU A 227 6.77 10.37 7.73
C LEU A 227 6.20 11.79 7.59
N SER A 228 4.93 11.91 7.14
CA SER A 228 4.23 13.20 7.09
C SER A 228 4.17 13.85 8.46
N ALA A 229 3.79 13.12 9.54
CA ALA A 229 3.71 13.68 10.89
C ALA A 229 5.05 14.20 11.42
N PHE A 230 6.18 13.61 11.00
CA PHE A 230 7.51 14.12 11.33
C PHE A 230 7.88 15.35 10.48
N TYR A 231 7.49 15.35 9.21
CA TYR A 231 7.77 16.46 8.31
C TYR A 231 6.97 17.74 8.63
N VAL A 232 5.66 17.59 8.89
CA VAL A 232 4.76 18.70 9.21
C VAL A 232 4.83 19.12 10.68
N GLU A 233 5.64 18.44 11.49
CA GLU A 233 5.74 18.63 12.95
C GLU A 233 4.37 18.52 13.63
N GLY A 234 3.57 17.52 13.21
CA GLY A 234 2.22 17.23 13.72
C GLY A 234 2.19 16.06 14.70
N ALA A 235 1.15 15.93 15.50
CA ALA A 235 0.88 14.72 16.27
C ALA A 235 0.35 13.61 15.36
N LEU A 236 0.50 12.34 15.79
CA LEU A 236 -0.03 11.19 15.06
C LEU A 236 -0.58 10.14 16.00
N VAL A 237 -1.80 9.71 15.72
CA VAL A 237 -2.47 8.60 16.41
C VAL A 237 -2.47 7.39 15.49
N LEU A 238 -1.91 6.29 15.96
CA LEU A 238 -1.75 5.05 15.22
C LEU A 238 -2.60 3.94 15.84
N LEU A 239 -3.55 3.43 15.08
CA LEU A 239 -4.35 2.27 15.42
C LEU A 239 -3.83 1.04 14.66
N PRO A 240 -3.86 -0.16 15.26
CA PRO A 240 -3.55 -1.37 14.51
C PRO A 240 -4.64 -1.65 13.46
N PRO A 241 -4.27 -2.09 12.24
CA PRO A 241 -5.24 -2.37 11.17
C PRO A 241 -6.34 -3.36 11.57
N GLU A 242 -6.01 -4.34 12.39
CA GLU A 242 -6.95 -5.34 12.89
C GLU A 242 -8.04 -4.74 13.79
N LEU A 243 -7.73 -3.68 14.54
CA LEU A 243 -8.72 -2.96 15.34
C LEU A 243 -9.75 -2.29 14.44
N PHE A 244 -9.31 -1.58 13.40
CA PHE A 244 -10.21 -0.96 12.43
C PHE A 244 -11.12 -1.99 11.75
N VAL A 245 -10.56 -3.11 11.28
CA VAL A 245 -11.33 -4.15 10.58
C VAL A 245 -12.37 -4.79 11.50
N ALA A 246 -12.02 -5.00 12.77
CA ALA A 246 -12.92 -5.58 13.76
C ALA A 246 -13.99 -4.57 14.23
N THR A 247 -13.60 -3.33 14.49
CA THR A 247 -14.43 -2.25 15.06
C THR A 247 -14.16 -0.94 14.34
N PRO A 248 -14.80 -0.70 13.16
CA PRO A 248 -14.54 0.51 12.36
C PRO A 248 -14.81 1.81 13.10
N ALA A 249 -15.74 1.80 14.09
CA ALA A 249 -16.05 2.95 14.93
C ALA A 249 -14.83 3.44 15.75
N ALA A 250 -13.85 2.58 16.04
CA ALA A 250 -12.62 2.97 16.74
C ALA A 250 -11.85 4.07 16.00
N TRP A 251 -11.88 4.07 14.67
CA TRP A 251 -11.27 5.12 13.86
C TRP A 251 -11.93 6.48 14.08
N LEU A 252 -13.26 6.54 14.01
CA LEU A 252 -14.02 7.79 14.20
C LEU A 252 -13.91 8.29 15.65
N ARG A 253 -13.95 7.37 16.63
CA ARG A 253 -13.71 7.72 18.05
C ARG A 253 -12.31 8.28 18.27
N ALA A 254 -11.30 7.72 17.64
CA ALA A 254 -9.94 8.25 17.72
C ALA A 254 -9.83 9.65 17.09
N ILE A 255 -10.45 9.90 15.93
CA ILE A 255 -10.51 11.23 15.31
C ILE A 255 -11.16 12.23 16.28
N SER A 256 -12.29 11.88 16.88
CA SER A 256 -12.98 12.72 17.87
C SER A 256 -12.12 12.99 19.09
N ARG A 257 -11.58 11.93 19.72
CA ARG A 257 -10.82 12.00 20.98
C ARG A 257 -9.57 12.88 20.86
N TYR A 258 -8.83 12.74 19.76
CA TYR A 258 -7.57 13.47 19.53
C TYR A 258 -7.76 14.74 18.69
N ARG A 259 -9.00 15.07 18.33
CA ARG A 259 -9.31 16.17 17.41
C ARG A 259 -8.51 16.09 16.12
N GLY A 260 -8.51 14.87 15.52
CA GLY A 260 -7.80 14.55 14.30
C GLY A 260 -8.20 15.49 13.16
N THR A 261 -7.20 16.04 12.47
CA THR A 261 -7.42 17.02 11.39
C THR A 261 -7.30 16.37 10.02
N TYR A 262 -6.48 15.33 9.87
CA TYR A 262 -6.35 14.59 8.62
C TYR A 262 -6.28 13.09 8.85
N SER A 263 -6.76 12.35 7.86
CA SER A 263 -6.66 10.88 7.82
C SER A 263 -6.74 10.39 6.39
N ALA A 264 -6.19 9.23 6.12
CA ALA A 264 -6.22 8.60 4.82
C ALA A 264 -6.78 7.18 4.89
N ALA A 265 -7.58 6.80 3.90
CA ALA A 265 -8.11 5.46 3.81
C ALA A 265 -8.41 5.07 2.35
N PRO A 266 -8.39 3.77 2.00
CA PRO A 266 -8.91 3.29 0.72
C PRO A 266 -10.45 3.26 0.72
N ASN A 267 -11.03 3.26 -0.47
CA ASN A 267 -12.48 3.37 -0.68
C ASN A 267 -13.31 2.32 0.10
N PHE A 268 -12.77 1.09 0.25
CA PHE A 268 -13.48 0.04 1.01
C PHE A 268 -13.71 0.42 2.48
N ALA A 269 -12.82 1.22 3.07
CA ALA A 269 -12.92 1.61 4.48
C ALA A 269 -14.14 2.52 4.73
N PHE A 270 -14.39 3.45 3.81
CA PHE A 270 -15.58 4.31 3.86
C PHE A 270 -16.85 3.47 3.76
N ASN A 271 -16.89 2.52 2.82
CA ASN A 271 -18.02 1.61 2.67
C ASN A 271 -18.22 0.72 3.91
N LEU A 272 -17.12 0.25 4.53
CA LEU A 272 -17.15 -0.53 5.75
C LEU A 272 -17.75 0.27 6.93
N CYS A 273 -17.33 1.53 7.11
CA CYS A 273 -17.86 2.42 8.14
C CYS A 273 -19.36 2.64 7.97
N VAL A 274 -19.80 3.00 6.74
CA VAL A 274 -21.24 3.24 6.46
C VAL A 274 -22.11 2.02 6.77
N ASN A 275 -21.62 0.81 6.45
CA ASN A 275 -22.43 -0.40 6.55
C ASN A 275 -22.36 -1.09 7.92
N ARG A 276 -21.35 -0.81 8.75
CA ARG A 276 -21.12 -1.58 9.98
C ARG A 276 -21.24 -0.76 11.27
N ILE A 277 -20.98 0.54 11.21
CA ILE A 277 -21.05 1.39 12.41
C ILE A 277 -22.49 1.68 12.77
N LYS A 278 -22.86 1.40 14.02
CA LYS A 278 -24.17 1.75 14.59
C LYS A 278 -24.09 3.10 15.30
N ASP A 279 -25.23 3.78 15.43
CA ASP A 279 -25.30 5.11 16.03
C ASP A 279 -24.82 5.10 17.49
N GLU A 280 -25.18 4.03 18.23
CA GLU A 280 -24.80 3.88 19.63
C GLU A 280 -23.28 3.76 19.84
N GLU A 281 -22.53 3.36 18.81
CA GLU A 281 -21.06 3.28 18.87
C GLU A 281 -20.39 4.66 18.73
N LEU A 282 -21.16 5.69 18.34
CA LEU A 282 -20.69 7.06 18.11
C LEU A 282 -21.27 8.06 19.15
N ASP A 283 -21.76 7.59 20.27
CA ASP A 283 -22.23 8.48 21.34
C ASP A 283 -21.09 9.39 21.82
N GLY A 284 -21.33 10.72 21.82
CA GLY A 284 -20.33 11.74 22.17
C GLY A 284 -19.21 11.97 21.15
N VAL A 285 -19.26 11.37 19.96
CA VAL A 285 -18.28 11.61 18.88
C VAL A 285 -18.52 12.97 18.24
N ASP A 286 -17.43 13.72 17.99
CA ASP A 286 -17.40 14.98 17.25
C ASP A 286 -16.32 14.92 16.17
N LEU A 287 -16.71 14.93 14.89
CA LEU A 287 -15.82 14.86 13.72
C LEU A 287 -15.53 16.24 13.10
N SER A 288 -15.96 17.32 13.73
CA SER A 288 -15.82 18.69 13.19
C SER A 288 -14.38 19.15 12.99
N SER A 289 -13.41 18.50 13.65
CA SER A 289 -11.99 18.77 13.47
C SER A 289 -11.37 18.17 12.20
N TRP A 290 -12.06 17.19 11.58
CA TRP A 290 -11.52 16.44 10.45
C TRP A 290 -11.65 17.23 9.14
N SER A 291 -10.61 17.98 8.80
CA SER A 291 -10.60 18.89 7.65
C SER A 291 -10.14 18.24 6.33
N VAL A 292 -9.32 17.17 6.40
CA VAL A 292 -8.81 16.49 5.20
C VAL A 292 -8.95 14.98 5.32
N CYS A 293 -9.81 14.41 4.48
CA CYS A 293 -10.14 13.00 4.45
C CYS A 293 -9.70 12.38 3.11
N PHE A 294 -8.43 11.95 3.02
CA PHE A 294 -7.88 11.38 1.78
C PHE A 294 -8.50 10.03 1.45
N ASN A 295 -8.96 9.87 0.21
CA ASN A 295 -9.42 8.60 -0.34
C ASN A 295 -8.64 8.26 -1.61
N GLY A 296 -7.83 7.21 -1.55
CA GLY A 296 -6.99 6.77 -2.66
C GLY A 296 -6.58 5.31 -2.57
N ALA A 297 -5.52 4.97 -3.29
CA ALA A 297 -4.95 3.63 -3.35
C ALA A 297 -5.82 2.58 -4.07
N GLU A 298 -7.08 2.85 -4.35
CA GLU A 298 -8.00 2.06 -5.18
C GLU A 298 -9.01 3.00 -5.86
N SER A 299 -9.85 2.48 -6.75
CA SER A 299 -10.86 3.28 -7.44
C SER A 299 -11.81 3.95 -6.45
N VAL A 300 -11.94 5.27 -6.54
CA VAL A 300 -12.85 6.05 -5.70
C VAL A 300 -14.26 6.00 -6.29
N VAL A 301 -15.23 5.58 -5.50
CA VAL A 301 -16.63 5.42 -5.91
C VAL A 301 -17.48 6.57 -5.36
N ALA A 302 -18.05 7.38 -6.23
CA ALA A 302 -18.83 8.58 -5.87
C ALA A 302 -19.97 8.28 -4.88
N ALA A 303 -20.74 7.22 -5.11
CA ALA A 303 -21.83 6.82 -4.25
C ALA A 303 -21.37 6.47 -2.82
N VAL A 304 -20.17 5.87 -2.66
CA VAL A 304 -19.59 5.56 -1.35
C VAL A 304 -19.22 6.85 -0.63
N GLN A 305 -18.59 7.79 -1.34
CA GLN A 305 -18.20 9.09 -0.80
C GLN A 305 -19.40 9.88 -0.29
N ARG A 306 -20.47 9.97 -1.11
CA ARG A 306 -21.70 10.70 -0.73
C ARG A 306 -22.36 10.05 0.49
N ARG A 307 -22.54 8.73 0.48
CA ARG A 307 -23.12 8.01 1.62
C ARG A 307 -22.32 8.20 2.91
N PHE A 308 -20.99 8.23 2.81
CA PHE A 308 -20.14 8.49 3.98
C PHE A 308 -20.34 9.91 4.50
N GLY A 309 -20.29 10.92 3.64
CA GLY A 309 -20.52 12.31 4.01
C GLY A 309 -21.89 12.52 4.65
N GLU A 310 -22.96 12.02 4.03
CA GLU A 310 -24.33 12.10 4.54
C GLU A 310 -24.51 11.38 5.87
N ARG A 311 -23.93 10.16 5.98
CA ARG A 311 -24.05 9.29 7.16
C ARG A 311 -23.43 9.90 8.40
N PHE A 312 -22.28 10.57 8.27
CA PHE A 312 -21.52 11.09 9.41
C PHE A 312 -21.65 12.61 9.61
N ALA A 313 -22.40 13.32 8.76
CA ALA A 313 -22.72 14.74 8.95
C ALA A 313 -23.38 15.04 10.33
N PRO A 314 -24.29 14.20 10.88
CA PRO A 314 -24.85 14.43 12.21
C PRO A 314 -23.81 14.46 13.35
N TRP A 315 -22.64 13.84 13.16
CA TRP A 315 -21.50 13.89 14.09
C TRP A 315 -20.48 14.97 13.75
N GLY A 316 -20.86 15.98 12.94
CA GLY A 316 -20.03 17.13 12.61
C GLY A 316 -19.06 16.91 11.45
N PHE A 317 -19.11 15.77 10.75
CA PHE A 317 -18.25 15.56 9.57
C PHE A 317 -18.68 16.49 8.41
N ASP A 318 -17.73 17.28 7.91
CA ASP A 318 -17.96 18.11 6.73
C ASP A 318 -17.67 17.28 5.46
N PRO A 319 -18.67 17.03 4.58
CA PRO A 319 -18.44 16.33 3.32
C PRO A 319 -17.39 16.98 2.39
N SER A 320 -17.11 18.27 2.54
CA SER A 320 -16.04 18.95 1.78
C SER A 320 -14.63 18.47 2.14
N ALA A 321 -14.47 17.87 3.33
CA ALA A 321 -13.22 17.24 3.74
C ALA A 321 -12.84 16.02 2.89
N LEU A 322 -13.80 15.36 2.24
CA LEU A 322 -13.54 14.23 1.35
C LEU A 322 -12.60 14.63 0.21
N THR A 323 -11.44 14.00 0.17
CA THR A 323 -10.34 14.36 -0.74
C THR A 323 -9.90 13.14 -1.55
N PRO A 324 -10.60 12.85 -2.68
CA PRO A 324 -10.13 11.90 -3.66
C PRO A 324 -8.71 12.25 -4.10
N CYS A 325 -7.85 11.22 -4.20
CA CYS A 325 -6.45 11.40 -4.57
C CYS A 325 -5.93 10.20 -5.38
N TYR A 326 -4.87 10.45 -6.13
CA TYR A 326 -4.17 9.42 -6.89
C TYR A 326 -2.68 9.43 -6.55
N GLY A 327 -2.09 8.24 -6.53
CA GLY A 327 -0.68 8.06 -6.29
C GLY A 327 -0.27 6.61 -6.23
N MET A 328 1.02 6.37 -6.09
CA MET A 328 1.64 5.05 -6.09
C MET A 328 3.01 5.08 -5.44
N ALA A 329 3.47 3.91 -4.97
CA ALA A 329 4.78 3.78 -4.33
C ALA A 329 5.93 4.24 -5.24
N GLU A 330 5.84 4.00 -6.55
CA GLU A 330 6.83 4.39 -7.56
C GLU A 330 6.96 5.93 -7.73
N ALA A 331 6.01 6.71 -7.17
CA ALA A 331 6.09 8.16 -7.07
C ALA A 331 6.16 8.64 -5.61
N SER A 332 6.78 7.88 -4.74
CA SER A 332 6.78 8.00 -3.29
C SER A 332 5.39 7.71 -2.70
N LEU A 333 4.38 8.55 -2.98
CA LEU A 333 2.99 8.31 -2.57
C LEU A 333 2.02 9.09 -3.45
N ALA A 334 1.89 10.40 -3.24
CA ALA A 334 0.83 11.23 -3.81
C ALA A 334 1.28 11.91 -5.10
N LEU A 335 0.39 11.93 -6.09
CA LEU A 335 0.57 12.60 -7.39
C LEU A 335 -0.46 13.70 -7.62
N THR A 336 -1.71 13.46 -7.22
CA THR A 336 -2.79 14.44 -7.37
C THR A 336 -3.68 14.49 -6.14
N PHE A 337 -4.24 15.68 -5.87
CA PHE A 337 -5.31 15.89 -4.91
C PHE A 337 -6.41 16.75 -5.54
N LYS A 338 -7.65 16.61 -5.05
CA LYS A 338 -8.72 17.54 -5.42
C LYS A 338 -8.32 18.98 -5.05
N PRO A 339 -8.81 20.01 -5.75
CA PRO A 339 -8.57 21.41 -5.36
C PRO A 339 -9.01 21.70 -3.92
N SER A 340 -8.20 22.50 -3.19
CA SER A 340 -8.45 22.87 -1.80
C SER A 340 -9.80 23.57 -1.63
N LYS A 341 -10.45 23.34 -0.48
CA LYS A 341 -11.73 23.98 -0.08
C LYS A 341 -12.86 23.83 -1.09
N THR A 342 -12.82 22.79 -1.91
CA THR A 342 -13.89 22.44 -2.84
C THR A 342 -14.53 21.11 -2.44
N GLN A 343 -15.72 20.84 -2.94
CA GLN A 343 -16.26 19.48 -2.91
C GLN A 343 -15.59 18.62 -3.99
N PHE A 344 -15.55 17.30 -3.79
CA PHE A 344 -15.07 16.42 -4.85
C PHE A 344 -15.98 16.49 -6.07
N ARG A 345 -15.36 16.40 -7.25
CA ARG A 345 -16.05 16.49 -8.53
C ARG A 345 -16.25 15.11 -9.15
N THR A 346 -17.32 14.97 -9.88
CA THR A 346 -17.59 13.80 -10.71
C THR A 346 -17.90 14.22 -12.12
N TYR A 347 -17.63 13.34 -13.08
CA TYR A 347 -17.99 13.54 -14.46
C TYR A 347 -18.73 12.30 -14.98
N GLY A 348 -19.91 12.53 -15.56
CA GLY A 348 -20.71 11.49 -16.18
C GLY A 348 -20.23 11.19 -17.59
N VAL A 349 -19.85 9.96 -17.88
CA VAL A 349 -19.37 9.53 -19.20
C VAL A 349 -20.28 8.47 -19.81
N GLU A 350 -20.31 8.41 -21.12
CA GLU A 350 -20.98 7.37 -21.86
C GLU A 350 -20.11 6.10 -21.85
N GLY A 351 -20.62 5.00 -21.23
CA GLY A 351 -19.84 3.80 -20.95
C GLY A 351 -19.34 3.08 -22.21
N ASP A 352 -20.18 3.00 -23.24
CA ASP A 352 -19.84 2.32 -24.49
C ASP A 352 -18.78 3.11 -25.29
N ALA A 353 -18.91 4.44 -25.38
CA ALA A 353 -17.91 5.26 -26.05
C ALA A 353 -16.55 5.15 -25.36
N LEU A 354 -16.55 5.14 -24.01
CA LEU A 354 -15.33 4.95 -23.21
C LEU A 354 -14.70 3.58 -23.47
N ALA A 355 -15.51 2.52 -23.47
CA ALA A 355 -15.05 1.14 -23.61
C ALA A 355 -14.56 0.80 -25.02
N TYR A 356 -15.29 1.22 -26.07
CA TYR A 356 -14.98 0.86 -27.46
C TYR A 356 -13.95 1.77 -28.13
N SER A 357 -13.96 3.06 -27.83
CA SER A 357 -13.14 4.04 -28.55
C SER A 357 -12.22 4.89 -27.68
N GLY A 358 -12.25 4.70 -26.36
CA GLY A 358 -11.51 5.54 -25.42
C GLY A 358 -11.91 7.01 -25.45
N ARG A 359 -13.06 7.36 -26.05
CA ARG A 359 -13.55 8.74 -26.13
C ARG A 359 -14.40 9.08 -24.92
N VAL A 360 -14.12 10.21 -24.33
CA VAL A 360 -14.89 10.75 -23.22
C VAL A 360 -16.05 11.58 -23.76
N VAL A 361 -17.26 11.03 -23.66
CA VAL A 361 -18.49 11.66 -24.12
C VAL A 361 -19.43 11.75 -22.91
N PRO A 362 -20.17 12.86 -22.72
CA PRO A 362 -21.13 12.97 -21.62
C PRO A 362 -22.14 11.82 -21.58
N GLY A 363 -22.35 11.23 -20.39
CA GLY A 363 -23.23 10.09 -20.22
C GLY A 363 -23.57 9.78 -18.77
N ARG A 364 -24.00 8.54 -18.49
CA ARG A 364 -24.54 8.14 -17.18
C ARG A 364 -23.54 7.50 -16.23
N LYS A 365 -22.42 6.97 -16.73
CA LYS A 365 -21.39 6.35 -15.90
C LYS A 365 -20.61 7.44 -15.19
N GLU A 366 -20.69 7.49 -13.89
CA GLU A 366 -20.05 8.51 -13.07
C GLU A 366 -18.62 8.11 -12.69
N LEU A 367 -17.64 8.96 -13.02
CA LEU A 367 -16.25 8.84 -12.60
C LEU A 367 -15.90 9.96 -11.63
N VAL A 368 -15.06 9.67 -10.64
CA VAL A 368 -14.60 10.64 -9.65
C VAL A 368 -13.29 11.26 -10.11
N SER A 369 -13.21 12.59 -10.09
CA SER A 369 -11.95 13.29 -10.25
C SER A 369 -11.01 12.99 -9.08
N VAL A 370 -9.77 12.64 -9.39
CA VAL A 370 -8.69 12.55 -8.41
C VAL A 370 -7.86 13.84 -8.33
N GLY A 371 -8.34 14.89 -8.98
CA GLY A 371 -7.89 16.25 -8.86
C GLY A 371 -6.73 16.65 -9.78
N GLN A 372 -5.90 17.54 -9.29
CA GLN A 372 -4.84 18.21 -10.03
C GLN A 372 -3.45 17.74 -9.56
N PRO A 373 -2.42 17.80 -10.43
CA PRO A 373 -1.06 17.46 -10.07
C PRO A 373 -0.54 18.29 -8.90
N LEU A 374 0.21 17.64 -8.02
CA LEU A 374 0.90 18.30 -6.92
C LEU A 374 2.08 19.14 -7.41
N ALA A 375 2.66 19.93 -6.51
CA ALA A 375 3.81 20.77 -6.80
C ALA A 375 4.99 19.94 -7.36
N GLY A 376 5.53 20.37 -8.50
CA GLY A 376 6.62 19.71 -9.22
C GLY A 376 6.20 18.45 -10.00
N VAL A 377 4.93 18.07 -10.01
CA VAL A 377 4.43 16.89 -10.74
C VAL A 377 3.89 17.29 -12.10
N GLU A 378 4.30 16.58 -13.13
CA GLU A 378 3.75 16.66 -14.48
C GLU A 378 3.06 15.33 -14.83
N ILE A 379 1.91 15.39 -15.50
CA ILE A 379 1.12 14.24 -15.93
C ILE A 379 0.77 14.39 -17.40
N GLU A 380 1.03 13.34 -18.16
CA GLU A 380 0.60 13.22 -19.56
C GLU A 380 -0.26 11.96 -19.73
N ILE A 381 -1.25 12.08 -20.60
CA ILE A 381 -2.01 10.94 -21.10
C ILE A 381 -1.46 10.62 -22.48
N ARG A 382 -1.00 9.39 -22.70
CA ARG A 382 -0.38 8.99 -23.96
C ARG A 382 -1.09 7.80 -24.58
N ASP A 383 -1.04 7.74 -25.92
CA ASP A 383 -1.51 6.59 -26.69
C ASP A 383 -0.50 5.42 -26.71
N GLU A 384 -0.83 4.37 -27.45
CA GLU A 384 0.02 3.18 -27.63
C GLU A 384 1.36 3.48 -28.34
N LEU A 385 1.45 4.60 -29.07
CA LEU A 385 2.67 5.09 -29.73
C LEU A 385 3.42 6.11 -28.86
N SER A 386 3.05 6.22 -27.57
CA SER A 386 3.64 7.17 -26.60
C SER A 386 3.46 8.65 -26.99
N GLN A 387 2.49 8.98 -27.85
CA GLN A 387 2.15 10.36 -28.21
C GLN A 387 1.16 10.93 -27.20
N THR A 388 1.37 12.17 -26.77
CA THR A 388 0.46 12.87 -25.85
C THR A 388 -0.90 13.08 -26.49
N LEU A 389 -1.95 12.66 -25.80
CA LEU A 389 -3.34 12.83 -26.22
C LEU A 389 -3.90 14.18 -25.78
N ASP A 390 -4.83 14.70 -26.58
CA ASP A 390 -5.66 15.85 -26.20
C ASP A 390 -6.57 15.49 -24.99
N PRO A 391 -7.10 16.49 -24.26
CA PRO A 391 -8.13 16.27 -23.26
C PRO A 391 -9.31 15.42 -23.80
N ASP A 392 -10.02 14.75 -22.88
CA ASP A 392 -11.18 13.91 -23.17
C ASP A 392 -10.90 12.66 -24.06
N LYS A 393 -9.66 12.18 -23.99
CA LYS A 393 -9.26 10.89 -24.56
C LYS A 393 -8.59 10.03 -23.51
N VAL A 394 -8.98 8.76 -23.44
CA VAL A 394 -8.37 7.78 -22.52
C VAL A 394 -7.06 7.27 -23.10
N GLY A 395 -6.05 7.24 -22.27
CA GLY A 395 -4.74 6.67 -22.58
C GLY A 395 -3.98 6.26 -21.33
N SER A 396 -2.75 5.83 -21.51
CA SER A 396 -1.83 5.50 -20.42
C SER A 396 -1.39 6.77 -19.68
N ILE A 397 -1.43 6.71 -18.35
CA ILE A 397 -0.98 7.81 -17.48
C ILE A 397 0.53 7.73 -17.33
N PHE A 398 1.22 8.80 -17.74
CA PHE A 398 2.64 9.02 -17.52
C PHE A 398 2.85 10.15 -16.53
N VAL A 399 3.82 9.99 -15.63
CA VAL A 399 4.10 10.99 -14.59
C VAL A 399 5.59 11.29 -14.51
N ARG A 400 5.93 12.55 -14.23
CA ARG A 400 7.29 13.02 -14.00
C ARG A 400 7.30 13.99 -12.83
N GLY A 401 8.34 13.95 -12.00
CA GLY A 401 8.51 14.88 -10.89
C GLY A 401 9.57 14.43 -9.89
N PRO A 402 9.92 15.27 -8.93
CA PRO A 402 10.98 15.01 -7.97
C PRO A 402 10.67 13.85 -7.01
N SER A 403 9.40 13.49 -6.86
CA SER A 403 8.95 12.38 -6.01
C SER A 403 8.99 11.01 -6.69
N VAL A 404 9.29 10.95 -8.01
CA VAL A 404 9.38 9.69 -8.76
C VAL A 404 10.64 8.92 -8.35
N MET A 405 10.51 7.62 -8.18
CA MET A 405 11.57 6.69 -7.75
C MET A 405 12.82 6.77 -8.64
N VAL A 406 13.97 6.37 -8.10
CA VAL A 406 15.18 6.19 -8.91
C VAL A 406 15.16 4.88 -9.71
N GLY A 407 14.29 3.96 -9.38
CA GLY A 407 14.10 2.68 -10.07
C GLY A 407 13.68 1.56 -9.12
N TYR A 408 13.61 0.34 -9.66
CA TYR A 408 13.41 -0.86 -8.85
C TYR A 408 14.78 -1.43 -8.42
N PHE A 409 14.98 -1.55 -7.11
CA PHE A 409 16.26 -1.97 -6.53
C PHE A 409 16.72 -3.33 -7.08
N GLY A 410 17.94 -3.37 -7.64
CA GLY A 410 18.51 -4.60 -8.22
C GLY A 410 17.78 -5.13 -9.47
N ARG A 411 16.84 -4.35 -10.04
CA ARG A 411 16.03 -4.76 -11.20
C ARG A 411 16.07 -3.72 -12.32
N PRO A 412 17.23 -3.53 -12.98
CA PRO A 412 17.34 -2.61 -14.11
C PRO A 412 16.35 -2.97 -15.23
N ASP A 413 16.11 -4.26 -15.47
CA ASP A 413 15.13 -4.76 -16.44
C ASP A 413 13.72 -4.19 -16.23
N LEU A 414 13.25 -4.13 -14.98
CA LEU A 414 11.96 -3.54 -14.64
C LEU A 414 11.99 -2.02 -14.63
N THR A 415 13.13 -1.44 -14.28
CA THR A 415 13.31 0.00 -14.27
C THR A 415 13.22 0.56 -15.68
N ASP A 416 13.94 -0.04 -16.65
CA ASP A 416 13.91 0.35 -18.05
C ASP A 416 12.54 0.17 -18.71
N GLN A 417 11.72 -0.78 -18.20
CA GLN A 417 10.32 -0.95 -18.65
C GLN A 417 9.37 0.10 -18.10
N ALA A 418 9.68 0.74 -16.98
CA ALA A 418 8.78 1.66 -16.30
C ALA A 418 9.20 3.13 -16.44
N LEU A 419 10.50 3.41 -16.55
CA LEU A 419 11.06 4.77 -16.61
C LEU A 419 11.65 5.04 -17.98
N HIS A 420 11.08 6.00 -18.71
CA HIS A 420 11.50 6.41 -20.04
C HIS A 420 11.77 7.91 -20.05
N GLU A 421 13.03 8.31 -20.22
CA GLU A 421 13.46 9.73 -20.29
C GLU A 421 12.92 10.58 -19.12
N GLY A 422 12.93 10.02 -17.91
CA GLY A 422 12.42 10.66 -16.69
C GLY A 422 10.91 10.62 -16.50
N TRP A 423 10.16 9.98 -17.39
CA TRP A 423 8.75 9.69 -17.25
C TRP A 423 8.51 8.28 -16.72
N LEU A 424 7.70 8.17 -15.71
CA LEU A 424 7.19 6.89 -15.18
C LEU A 424 5.89 6.52 -15.88
N GLU A 425 5.87 5.37 -16.55
CA GLU A 425 4.64 4.73 -17.02
C GLU A 425 3.95 4.04 -15.83
N THR A 426 2.80 4.54 -15.41
CA THR A 426 2.11 4.06 -14.20
C THR A 426 1.45 2.71 -14.37
N GLY A 427 1.10 2.34 -15.62
CA GLY A 427 0.28 1.19 -15.96
C GLY A 427 -1.20 1.39 -15.67
N ASP A 428 -1.62 2.60 -15.30
CA ASP A 428 -3.02 3.00 -15.13
C ASP A 428 -3.50 3.75 -16.38
N LEU A 429 -4.79 3.62 -16.67
CA LEU A 429 -5.48 4.34 -17.74
C LEU A 429 -6.28 5.49 -17.16
N GLY A 430 -6.33 6.61 -17.88
CA GLY A 430 -7.10 7.77 -17.46
C GLY A 430 -7.23 8.82 -18.56
N PHE A 431 -7.87 9.91 -18.22
CA PHE A 431 -8.01 11.09 -19.08
C PHE A 431 -8.01 12.37 -18.26
N VAL A 432 -7.81 13.49 -18.93
CA VAL A 432 -7.91 14.83 -18.35
C VAL A 432 -9.19 15.50 -18.84
N HIS A 433 -9.98 16.02 -17.91
CA HIS A 433 -11.17 16.82 -18.21
C HIS A 433 -11.20 18.06 -17.30
N ASP A 434 -11.41 19.23 -17.89
CA ASP A 434 -11.43 20.52 -17.17
C ASP A 434 -10.22 20.74 -16.22
N GLY A 435 -9.02 20.25 -16.63
CA GLY A 435 -7.80 20.39 -15.86
C GLY A 435 -7.68 19.48 -14.64
N GLU A 436 -8.54 18.47 -14.50
CA GLU A 436 -8.49 17.43 -13.46
C GLU A 436 -8.30 16.04 -14.05
N LEU A 437 -7.64 15.15 -13.32
CA LEU A 437 -7.38 13.77 -13.71
C LEU A 437 -8.54 12.86 -13.30
N PHE A 438 -8.92 11.97 -14.21
CA PHE A 438 -9.87 10.87 -13.99
C PHE A 438 -9.18 9.55 -14.29
N VAL A 439 -9.13 8.64 -13.32
CA VAL A 439 -8.53 7.31 -13.46
C VAL A 439 -9.60 6.30 -13.83
N CYS A 440 -9.42 5.62 -14.96
CA CYS A 440 -10.38 4.61 -15.47
C CYS A 440 -10.10 3.19 -14.95
N GLY A 441 -8.86 2.89 -14.57
CA GLY A 441 -8.45 1.57 -14.09
C GLY A 441 -7.05 1.21 -14.54
N ARG A 442 -6.67 -0.08 -14.38
CA ARG A 442 -5.37 -0.59 -14.82
C ARG A 442 -5.45 -1.20 -16.20
N ALA A 443 -4.52 -0.85 -17.07
CA ALA A 443 -4.44 -1.40 -18.42
C ALA A 443 -4.40 -2.95 -18.43
N LYS A 444 -3.63 -3.54 -17.54
CA LYS A 444 -3.46 -5.00 -17.42
C LYS A 444 -4.64 -5.75 -16.75
N ASP A 445 -5.56 -5.04 -16.10
CA ASP A 445 -6.72 -5.62 -15.43
C ASP A 445 -8.00 -5.48 -16.28
N THR A 446 -7.95 -4.72 -17.36
CA THR A 446 -9.09 -4.50 -18.28
C THR A 446 -9.62 -5.82 -18.82
N VAL A 447 -10.94 -5.99 -18.83
CA VAL A 447 -11.65 -7.14 -19.40
C VAL A 447 -12.11 -6.76 -20.80
N ILE A 448 -11.68 -7.51 -21.80
CA ILE A 448 -12.01 -7.22 -23.21
C ILE A 448 -13.19 -8.10 -23.63
N ILE A 449 -14.35 -7.49 -23.87
CA ILE A 449 -15.55 -8.20 -24.29
C ILE A 449 -16.04 -7.62 -25.60
N ARG A 450 -16.12 -8.44 -26.64
CA ARG A 450 -16.55 -8.01 -27.99
C ARG A 450 -15.79 -6.79 -28.50
N GLY A 451 -14.47 -6.74 -28.22
CA GLY A 451 -13.60 -5.64 -28.62
C GLY A 451 -13.72 -4.37 -27.78
N ALA A 452 -14.52 -4.37 -26.72
CA ALA A 452 -14.65 -3.24 -25.79
C ALA A 452 -13.85 -3.46 -24.50
N ASN A 453 -13.20 -2.40 -24.00
CA ASN A 453 -12.39 -2.39 -22.80
C ASN A 453 -13.23 -2.04 -21.56
N HIS A 454 -13.51 -3.03 -20.73
CA HIS A 454 -14.32 -2.83 -19.52
C HIS A 454 -13.44 -2.83 -18.27
N ALA A 455 -13.68 -1.86 -17.39
CA ALA A 455 -13.03 -1.81 -16.10
C ALA A 455 -13.65 -2.87 -15.15
N PRO A 456 -12.86 -3.79 -14.55
CA PRO A 456 -13.39 -4.82 -13.64
C PRO A 456 -14.22 -4.25 -12.49
N GLN A 457 -13.86 -3.06 -12.02
CA GLN A 457 -14.52 -2.36 -10.93
C GLN A 457 -16.01 -2.07 -11.20
N ASP A 458 -16.41 -1.91 -12.46
CA ASP A 458 -17.81 -1.66 -12.82
C ASP A 458 -18.67 -2.88 -12.51
N PHE A 459 -18.16 -4.07 -12.79
CA PHE A 459 -18.84 -5.34 -12.51
C PHE A 459 -18.84 -5.64 -11.01
N GLU A 460 -17.72 -5.37 -10.33
CA GLU A 460 -17.58 -5.59 -8.88
C GLU A 460 -18.50 -4.67 -8.08
N ALA A 461 -18.57 -3.39 -8.44
CA ALA A 461 -19.44 -2.40 -7.80
C ALA A 461 -20.94 -2.71 -8.03
N ALA A 462 -21.31 -3.34 -9.13
CA ALA A 462 -22.69 -3.76 -9.37
C ALA A 462 -23.20 -4.75 -8.32
N LEU A 463 -22.30 -5.48 -7.67
CA LEU A 463 -22.61 -6.50 -6.65
C LEU A 463 -22.70 -5.95 -5.23
N ASP A 464 -22.34 -4.68 -5.01
CA ASP A 464 -22.42 -4.06 -3.69
C ASP A 464 -23.89 -4.03 -3.20
N GLY A 465 -24.08 -4.53 -1.97
CA GLY A 465 -25.38 -4.62 -1.33
C GLY A 465 -26.29 -5.75 -1.84
N LEU A 466 -25.79 -6.66 -2.69
CA LEU A 466 -26.53 -7.86 -3.06
C LEU A 466 -26.55 -8.85 -1.88
N PRO A 467 -27.73 -9.26 -1.36
CA PRO A 467 -27.82 -10.23 -0.28
C PRO A 467 -27.11 -11.54 -0.61
N GLY A 468 -26.33 -12.07 0.32
CA GLY A 468 -25.53 -13.28 0.13
C GLY A 468 -24.12 -13.03 -0.42
N VAL A 469 -23.81 -11.82 -0.93
CA VAL A 469 -22.48 -11.41 -1.37
C VAL A 469 -21.78 -10.66 -0.24
N ARG A 470 -20.53 -11.03 0.04
CA ARG A 470 -19.70 -10.26 0.97
C ARG A 470 -19.25 -8.96 0.31
N THR A 471 -19.61 -7.83 0.89
CA THR A 471 -19.25 -6.50 0.40
C THR A 471 -17.73 -6.35 0.17
N GLY A 472 -17.35 -5.87 -1.01
CA GLY A 472 -15.94 -5.70 -1.40
C GLY A 472 -15.16 -7.02 -1.53
N CYS A 473 -15.85 -8.13 -1.78
CA CYS A 473 -15.25 -9.45 -1.91
C CYS A 473 -15.70 -10.15 -3.22
N ALA A 474 -15.76 -9.40 -4.30
CA ALA A 474 -15.98 -9.89 -5.64
C ALA A 474 -14.82 -9.47 -6.55
N VAL A 475 -14.45 -10.32 -7.48
CA VAL A 475 -13.42 -10.08 -8.49
C VAL A 475 -14.00 -10.40 -9.87
N ALA A 476 -13.94 -9.42 -10.76
CA ALA A 476 -14.26 -9.58 -12.16
C ALA A 476 -12.99 -9.77 -12.98
N VAL A 477 -12.97 -10.80 -13.83
CA VAL A 477 -11.83 -11.12 -14.69
C VAL A 477 -12.29 -11.57 -16.07
N GLY A 478 -11.48 -11.26 -17.07
CA GLY A 478 -11.62 -11.84 -18.38
C GLY A 478 -10.97 -13.22 -18.48
N PHE A 479 -11.57 -14.13 -19.24
CA PHE A 479 -11.02 -15.44 -19.58
C PHE A 479 -11.53 -15.88 -20.94
N VAL A 480 -10.78 -16.76 -21.60
CA VAL A 480 -11.23 -17.38 -22.86
C VAL A 480 -11.84 -18.74 -22.53
N PRO A 481 -13.15 -18.94 -22.74
CA PRO A 481 -13.78 -20.26 -22.54
C PRO A 481 -13.20 -21.33 -23.45
N ALA A 482 -13.25 -22.58 -23.02
CA ALA A 482 -12.74 -23.69 -23.81
C ALA A 482 -13.50 -23.83 -25.14
N GLY A 483 -12.76 -23.72 -26.26
CA GLY A 483 -13.32 -23.81 -27.62
C GLY A 483 -13.83 -22.50 -28.19
N GLU A 484 -13.65 -21.37 -27.48
CA GLU A 484 -13.93 -20.02 -27.97
C GLU A 484 -12.62 -19.27 -28.23
N GLU A 485 -12.67 -18.22 -29.05
CA GLU A 485 -11.54 -17.36 -29.35
C GLU A 485 -11.64 -16.00 -28.64
N GLU A 486 -12.85 -15.63 -28.22
CA GLU A 486 -13.12 -14.34 -27.57
C GLU A 486 -13.05 -14.43 -26.04
N GLU A 487 -12.62 -13.34 -25.42
CA GLU A 487 -12.63 -13.20 -23.97
C GLU A 487 -14.06 -13.01 -23.45
N ALA A 488 -14.38 -13.63 -22.32
CA ALA A 488 -15.66 -13.57 -21.65
C ALA A 488 -15.47 -13.16 -20.17
N LEU A 489 -16.53 -12.66 -19.54
CA LEU A 489 -16.54 -12.24 -18.14
C LEU A 489 -16.73 -13.43 -17.20
N ALA A 490 -15.81 -13.60 -16.25
CA ALA A 490 -16.01 -14.43 -15.07
C ALA A 490 -16.07 -13.56 -13.80
N LEU A 491 -16.98 -13.93 -12.90
CA LEU A 491 -17.18 -13.31 -11.59
C LEU A 491 -16.80 -14.32 -10.48
N LEU A 492 -15.81 -13.99 -9.67
CA LEU A 492 -15.36 -14.78 -8.52
C LEU A 492 -15.86 -14.07 -7.26
N VAL A 493 -16.83 -14.66 -6.54
CA VAL A 493 -17.59 -13.95 -5.50
C VAL A 493 -17.53 -14.69 -4.18
N GLU A 494 -17.00 -14.05 -3.13
CA GLU A 494 -17.10 -14.60 -1.77
C GLU A 494 -18.50 -14.41 -1.21
N THR A 495 -19.07 -15.49 -0.65
CA THR A 495 -20.43 -15.50 -0.13
C THR A 495 -20.46 -15.30 1.39
N THR A 496 -21.60 -14.86 1.91
CA THR A 496 -21.94 -14.92 3.34
C THR A 496 -22.36 -16.34 3.73
N SER A 497 -22.42 -16.63 5.03
CA SER A 497 -22.84 -17.95 5.52
C SER A 497 -24.30 -18.29 5.27
N ASP A 498 -25.12 -17.28 5.03
CA ASP A 498 -26.56 -17.30 4.78
C ASP A 498 -26.91 -17.03 3.30
N ALA A 499 -25.97 -17.29 2.40
CA ALA A 499 -26.16 -17.07 0.98
C ALA A 499 -27.38 -17.85 0.43
N PRO A 500 -28.29 -17.18 -0.28
CA PRO A 500 -29.50 -17.83 -0.79
C PRO A 500 -29.21 -18.86 -1.90
N ALA A 501 -30.06 -19.85 -2.03
CA ALA A 501 -30.05 -20.73 -3.19
C ALA A 501 -30.31 -19.91 -4.46
N GLY A 502 -29.50 -20.14 -5.52
CA GLY A 502 -29.62 -19.38 -6.78
C GLY A 502 -28.79 -18.09 -6.84
N LEU A 503 -28.00 -17.77 -5.83
CA LEU A 503 -27.17 -16.56 -5.79
C LEU A 503 -26.34 -16.33 -7.05
N ALA A 504 -25.80 -17.37 -7.68
CA ALA A 504 -25.04 -17.22 -8.94
C ALA A 504 -25.87 -16.59 -10.07
N SER A 505 -27.15 -16.97 -10.18
CA SER A 505 -28.08 -16.35 -11.12
C SER A 505 -28.37 -14.89 -10.77
N ASP A 506 -28.56 -14.58 -9.49
CA ASP A 506 -28.82 -13.22 -9.01
C ASP A 506 -27.60 -12.31 -9.25
N VAL A 507 -26.40 -12.83 -9.06
CA VAL A 507 -25.12 -12.15 -9.36
C VAL A 507 -25.05 -11.83 -10.86
N SER A 508 -25.26 -12.81 -11.74
CA SER A 508 -25.21 -12.61 -13.18
C SER A 508 -26.28 -11.61 -13.66
N LYS A 509 -27.52 -11.75 -13.16
CA LYS A 509 -28.62 -10.84 -13.45
C LYS A 509 -28.31 -9.41 -13.01
N ARG A 510 -27.82 -9.21 -11.78
CA ARG A 510 -27.49 -7.89 -11.24
C ARG A 510 -26.40 -7.20 -12.06
N VAL A 511 -25.35 -7.93 -12.48
CA VAL A 511 -24.29 -7.38 -13.32
C VAL A 511 -24.85 -7.00 -14.69
N TRP A 512 -25.65 -7.86 -15.31
CA TRP A 512 -26.30 -7.55 -16.59
C TRP A 512 -27.20 -6.30 -16.52
N GLU A 513 -28.04 -6.18 -15.48
CA GLU A 513 -28.92 -5.03 -15.27
C GLU A 513 -28.17 -3.70 -15.13
N ARG A 514 -26.96 -3.74 -14.56
CA ARG A 514 -26.15 -2.55 -14.28
C ARG A 514 -25.18 -2.20 -15.40
N THR A 515 -24.67 -3.19 -16.12
CA THR A 515 -23.58 -3.02 -17.08
C THR A 515 -23.93 -3.40 -18.51
N GLY A 516 -25.06 -4.07 -18.75
CA GLY A 516 -25.42 -4.64 -20.05
C GLY A 516 -24.60 -5.87 -20.47
N ILE A 517 -23.65 -6.31 -19.62
CA ILE A 517 -22.76 -7.44 -19.90
C ILE A 517 -23.20 -8.66 -19.09
N LEU A 518 -23.37 -9.79 -19.77
CA LEU A 518 -23.68 -11.07 -19.13
C LEU A 518 -22.40 -11.78 -18.71
N ALA A 519 -22.32 -12.22 -17.46
CA ALA A 519 -21.22 -13.06 -17.03
C ALA A 519 -21.36 -14.47 -17.63
N ALA A 520 -20.31 -14.95 -18.28
CA ALA A 520 -20.23 -16.31 -18.81
C ALA A 520 -20.00 -17.34 -17.70
N HIS A 521 -19.38 -16.90 -16.58
CA HIS A 521 -19.16 -17.76 -15.43
C HIS A 521 -19.29 -16.99 -14.11
N VAL A 522 -19.91 -17.62 -13.12
CA VAL A 522 -20.01 -17.11 -11.75
C VAL A 522 -19.54 -18.21 -10.79
N GLU A 523 -18.41 -17.97 -10.13
CA GLU A 523 -17.84 -18.85 -9.11
C GLU A 523 -18.17 -18.33 -7.72
N LEU A 524 -18.91 -19.10 -6.94
CA LEU A 524 -19.24 -18.78 -5.55
C LEU A 524 -18.17 -19.37 -4.61
N LEU A 525 -17.53 -18.53 -3.82
CA LEU A 525 -16.37 -18.86 -3.03
C LEU A 525 -16.65 -18.71 -1.53
N ALA A 526 -16.03 -19.57 -0.73
CA ALA A 526 -16.03 -19.42 0.72
C ALA A 526 -15.26 -18.15 1.16
N PRO A 527 -15.60 -17.56 2.32
CA PRO A 527 -14.92 -16.37 2.85
C PRO A 527 -13.41 -16.51 2.94
N GLY A 528 -12.67 -15.50 2.49
CA GLY A 528 -11.21 -15.43 2.55
C GLY A 528 -10.48 -16.22 1.47
N THR A 529 -11.19 -16.75 0.48
CA THR A 529 -10.62 -17.50 -0.65
C THR A 529 -9.86 -16.58 -1.61
N LEU A 530 -10.42 -15.41 -1.93
CA LEU A 530 -9.84 -14.47 -2.87
C LEU A 530 -8.46 -13.97 -2.39
N PRO A 531 -7.42 -14.04 -3.23
CA PRO A 531 -6.13 -13.45 -2.96
C PRO A 531 -6.23 -11.94 -2.73
N ARG A 532 -5.52 -11.45 -1.70
CA ARG A 532 -5.45 -10.03 -1.37
C ARG A 532 -4.01 -9.60 -1.16
N THR A 533 -3.75 -8.33 -1.35
CA THR A 533 -2.49 -7.70 -0.93
C THR A 533 -2.39 -7.67 0.60
N SER A 534 -1.22 -7.34 1.11
CA SER A 534 -1.00 -7.10 2.55
C SER A 534 -1.87 -5.94 3.10
N SER A 535 -2.26 -4.98 2.25
CA SER A 535 -3.17 -3.88 2.59
C SER A 535 -4.66 -4.22 2.42
N GLY A 536 -5.00 -5.46 2.05
CA GLY A 536 -6.39 -5.94 1.93
C GLY A 536 -7.02 -5.81 0.54
N LYS A 537 -6.36 -5.18 -0.44
CA LYS A 537 -6.87 -5.02 -1.82
C LYS A 537 -6.95 -6.37 -2.54
N LEU A 538 -7.97 -6.57 -3.37
CA LEU A 538 -8.14 -7.77 -4.19
C LEU A 538 -7.05 -7.87 -5.28
N ARG A 539 -6.52 -9.07 -5.50
CA ARG A 539 -5.50 -9.36 -6.52
C ARG A 539 -6.12 -10.08 -7.70
N ARG A 540 -6.69 -9.32 -8.63
CA ARG A 540 -7.48 -9.86 -9.76
C ARG A 540 -6.73 -10.88 -10.61
N ARG A 541 -5.52 -10.55 -11.08
CA ARG A 541 -4.70 -11.48 -11.87
C ARG A 541 -4.35 -12.76 -11.12
N GLU A 542 -4.03 -12.67 -9.84
CA GLU A 542 -3.73 -13.85 -9.03
C GLU A 542 -5.00 -14.69 -8.83
N SER A 543 -6.15 -14.05 -8.58
CA SER A 543 -7.45 -14.73 -8.49
C SER A 543 -7.78 -15.48 -9.78
N ARG A 544 -7.63 -14.80 -10.94
CA ARG A 544 -7.82 -15.41 -12.26
C ARG A 544 -6.90 -16.61 -12.47
N ASN A 545 -5.59 -16.44 -12.24
CA ASN A 545 -4.61 -17.50 -12.47
C ASN A 545 -4.84 -18.71 -11.57
N GLN A 546 -5.13 -18.50 -10.28
CA GLN A 546 -5.44 -19.57 -9.34
C GLN A 546 -6.76 -20.26 -9.70
N TRP A 547 -7.77 -19.52 -10.14
CA TRP A 547 -9.06 -20.07 -10.58
C TRP A 547 -8.89 -20.95 -11.82
N LEU A 548 -8.24 -20.46 -12.87
CA LEU A 548 -7.96 -21.21 -14.11
C LEU A 548 -7.10 -22.46 -13.87
N ALA A 549 -6.17 -22.39 -12.91
CA ALA A 549 -5.34 -23.53 -12.52
C ALA A 549 -6.04 -24.50 -11.54
N GLY A 550 -7.29 -24.22 -11.11
CA GLY A 550 -7.99 -25.04 -10.11
C GLY A 550 -7.37 -25.01 -8.71
N THR A 551 -6.55 -23.99 -8.42
CA THR A 551 -5.82 -23.84 -7.15
C THR A 551 -6.40 -22.75 -6.24
N LEU A 552 -7.48 -22.09 -6.66
CA LEU A 552 -8.20 -21.11 -5.86
C LEU A 552 -9.03 -21.82 -4.77
N VAL A 553 -8.42 -21.99 -3.59
CA VAL A 553 -9.02 -22.74 -2.48
C VAL A 553 -9.17 -21.89 -1.23
N ALA A 554 -10.19 -22.17 -0.44
CA ALA A 554 -10.42 -21.52 0.84
C ALA A 554 -9.22 -21.70 1.78
N PRO A 555 -8.93 -20.71 2.63
CA PRO A 555 -7.84 -20.81 3.60
C PRO A 555 -8.11 -21.96 4.56
N LYS A 556 -7.07 -22.74 4.84
CA LYS A 556 -7.18 -23.86 5.80
C LYS A 556 -7.50 -23.32 7.19
N LYS A 557 -8.41 -23.97 7.92
CA LYS A 557 -8.69 -23.62 9.31
C LYS A 557 -7.40 -23.63 10.13
N VAL A 558 -7.20 -22.57 10.88
CA VAL A 558 -6.05 -22.43 11.78
C VAL A 558 -6.31 -23.24 13.03
N SER A 559 -5.49 -24.26 13.31
CA SER A 559 -5.50 -24.97 14.59
C SER A 559 -4.28 -24.60 15.42
N ALA A 560 -4.40 -24.66 16.76
CA ALA A 560 -3.28 -24.39 17.66
C ALA A 560 -2.09 -25.33 17.38
N ILE A 561 -2.34 -26.60 17.06
CA ILE A 561 -1.31 -27.60 16.70
C ILE A 561 -0.52 -27.14 15.46
N ARG A 562 -1.22 -26.63 14.45
CA ARG A 562 -0.59 -26.17 13.22
C ARG A 562 0.25 -24.91 13.45
N LEU A 563 -0.21 -23.99 14.29
CA LEU A 563 0.57 -22.82 14.69
C LEU A 563 1.83 -23.21 15.47
N MET A 564 1.70 -24.15 16.42
CA MET A 564 2.86 -24.69 17.14
C MET A 564 3.85 -25.37 16.21
N TRP A 565 3.38 -26.11 15.20
CA TRP A 565 4.24 -26.73 14.20
C TRP A 565 5.02 -25.68 13.37
N TYR A 566 4.35 -24.61 12.88
CA TYR A 566 5.04 -23.53 12.16
C TYR A 566 6.05 -22.81 13.05
N ALA A 567 5.71 -22.54 14.31
CA ALA A 567 6.62 -21.91 15.26
C ALA A 567 7.85 -22.79 15.53
N ALA A 568 7.67 -24.09 15.76
CA ALA A 568 8.76 -25.04 15.97
C ALA A 568 9.66 -25.16 14.72
N LYS A 569 9.05 -25.29 13.54
CA LYS A 569 9.77 -25.29 12.26
C LYS A 569 10.59 -24.01 12.08
N GLY A 570 10.02 -22.85 12.39
CA GLY A 570 10.71 -21.55 12.33
C GLY A 570 11.92 -21.47 13.28
N GLN A 571 11.80 -21.97 14.52
CA GLN A 571 12.93 -21.99 15.46
C GLN A 571 14.07 -22.90 14.97
N VAL A 572 13.76 -24.07 14.43
CA VAL A 572 14.77 -24.95 13.82
C VAL A 572 15.47 -24.28 12.64
N SER A 573 14.72 -23.60 11.78
CA SER A 573 15.27 -22.86 10.65
C SER A 573 16.16 -21.69 11.09
N LEU A 574 15.79 -20.95 12.12
CA LEU A 574 16.66 -19.89 12.69
C LEU A 574 17.95 -20.45 13.25
N ALA A 575 17.90 -21.60 13.96
CA ALA A 575 19.10 -22.26 14.48
C ALA A 575 20.04 -22.72 13.34
N LYS A 576 19.48 -23.29 12.25
CA LYS A 576 20.26 -23.67 11.06
C LYS A 576 20.89 -22.45 10.39
N ALA A 577 20.14 -21.37 10.18
CA ALA A 577 20.64 -20.14 9.60
C ALA A 577 21.76 -19.52 10.45
N ALA A 578 21.67 -19.60 11.78
CA ALA A 578 22.73 -19.16 12.70
C ALA A 578 23.97 -20.06 12.60
N TYR A 579 23.79 -21.39 12.55
CA TYR A 579 24.90 -22.33 12.41
C TYR A 579 25.65 -22.15 11.08
N THR A 580 24.97 -21.98 9.98
CA THR A 580 25.57 -21.76 8.65
C THR A 580 26.42 -20.48 8.61
N ARG A 581 26.06 -19.46 9.37
CA ARG A 581 26.85 -18.23 9.50
C ARG A 581 28.13 -18.41 10.32
N LEU A 582 28.08 -19.25 11.36
CA LEU A 582 29.23 -19.51 12.25
C LEU A 582 30.23 -20.48 11.61
N VAL A 583 29.78 -21.38 10.76
CA VAL A 583 30.60 -22.38 10.06
C VAL A 583 30.50 -22.12 8.54
N PRO A 584 31.28 -21.17 7.99
CA PRO A 584 31.27 -20.95 6.56
C PRO A 584 31.70 -22.23 5.84
N ASN A 585 30.81 -22.74 5.00
CA ASN A 585 31.08 -23.90 4.13
C ASN A 585 32.38 -23.62 3.36
N LYS A 586 33.40 -24.45 3.57
CA LYS A 586 34.57 -24.52 2.69
C LYS A 586 33.99 -24.86 1.30
N ARG A 587 34.02 -23.88 0.38
CA ARG A 587 33.74 -24.16 -1.05
C ARG A 587 34.64 -25.31 -1.47
N PRO A 588 34.16 -26.30 -2.23
CA PRO A 588 35.01 -27.32 -2.82
C PRO A 588 36.12 -26.61 -3.62
N ASP A 589 37.33 -27.00 -3.35
CA ASP A 589 38.58 -26.44 -3.89
C ASP A 589 38.53 -26.30 -5.42
N ASP A 590 38.76 -25.10 -5.94
CA ASP A 590 39.12 -24.79 -7.32
C ASP A 590 40.55 -25.29 -7.68
N ARG A 591 40.94 -26.46 -7.20
CA ARG A 591 42.25 -27.09 -7.47
C ARG A 591 42.27 -28.09 -8.61
N ALA A 592 41.25 -28.12 -9.47
CA ALA A 592 41.22 -29.06 -10.61
C ALA A 592 41.36 -28.44 -11.99
N VAL A 593 41.74 -27.18 -12.14
CA VAL A 593 41.91 -26.54 -13.51
C VAL A 593 43.35 -26.04 -13.76
N ARG A 594 44.36 -26.53 -13.02
CA ARG A 594 45.77 -26.22 -13.34
C ARG A 594 46.67 -27.47 -13.47
N ALA A 595 46.18 -28.49 -14.17
CA ALA A 595 47.04 -29.61 -14.54
C ALA A 595 46.56 -30.19 -15.90
N GLY A 596 46.84 -29.50 -16.99
CA GLY A 596 46.47 -29.98 -18.34
C GLY A 596 46.92 -29.03 -19.43
N GLY A 597 48.18 -28.66 -19.43
CA GLY A 597 48.74 -27.79 -20.45
C GLY A 597 50.23 -27.89 -20.56
N ARG A 598 50.74 -29.10 -20.93
CA ARG A 598 52.06 -29.28 -21.60
C ARG A 598 52.04 -30.61 -22.31
N GLU A 599 52.50 -30.53 -23.55
CA GLU A 599 52.86 -31.59 -24.54
C GLU A 599 51.83 -31.78 -25.65
N SER A 600 52.04 -31.18 -26.75
CA SER A 600 52.73 -31.39 -28.01
C SER A 600 52.21 -30.40 -29.05
#